data_622abef9b863f70aac50c8bdb733f914
#
_entry.id   622abef9b863f70aac50c8bdb733f914
#
_cell.length_a   1.000
_cell.length_b   1.000
_cell.length_c   1.000
_cell.angle_alpha   90.00
_cell.angle_beta   90.00
_cell.angle_gamma   90.00
#
_symmetry.space_group_name_H-M   'P 1'
#
loop_
_entity.id
_entity.type
_entity.pdbx_description
1 polymer ?
#
loop_
_entity_poly.entity_id
_entity_poly.type
_entity_poly.pdbx_seq_one_letter_code
_entity_poly.pdbx_strand_id
1 'polypeptide(L)'
;MAEFENWTDELPRCTQSGIGAITNARYTGGIMRQMRPEFMHKCLNLSKNGVQFYAIFCAYNGDQRAAKYVSNRLPYEIFEENPITIEMTPEQIQNELKTKFATVTALYNQDIDELLLRRLLQKEQQTEESVEMVTKINAKLQAGTTVLAAVIVADHIYIINCGNSRVLALLVDNGNSCDWQLNEEHDMDNQDEIERLRQLGVIPSSFLSPTRGVGDCFRGLCFAENPIFVGVTGPPVISTPDVYVYPVDEFQCSHLLICSESVVKVIEEIGVEPKRVNEYLMSELVREKEHLQTESCISLAQAVLDSLARKHRENNNPQHDDMSIVLASLTEMISAAVQHSRATITTADNTNSLSMEDTLDSNEATTEPTNLPYVNCDGFNDHPQAREIRMELERLFIKISKKNIAKDSIEEEGPFSIDL
;
A
#
# COMPACT_ATOMS: atom_id res chain seq x y z
N MET A 1 13.02 -0.01 31.61
CA MET A 1 11.74 -0.06 30.89
C MET A 1 12.12 0.40 29.49
N ALA A 2 12.05 -0.49 28.49
CA ALA A 2 12.22 -0.06 27.13
C ALA A 2 11.04 0.87 26.83
N GLU A 3 11.31 2.11 26.48
CA GLU A 3 10.35 3.01 25.88
C GLU A 3 9.92 2.33 24.58
N PHE A 4 8.69 1.83 24.54
CA PHE A 4 8.08 1.39 23.32
C PHE A 4 7.89 2.64 22.47
N GLU A 5 8.71 2.81 21.44
CA GLU A 5 8.46 3.80 20.40
C GLU A 5 7.03 3.54 19.88
N ASN A 6 6.18 4.50 20.14
CA ASN A 6 4.76 4.37 19.81
C ASN A 6 4.65 4.49 18.27
N TRP A 7 4.50 3.36 17.58
CA TRP A 7 4.38 3.33 16.11
C TRP A 7 3.37 4.36 15.56
N THR A 8 2.45 4.82 16.39
CA THR A 8 1.46 5.85 16.02
C THR A 8 2.10 7.22 15.77
N ASP A 9 3.31 7.44 16.25
CA ASP A 9 4.05 8.68 16.02
C ASP A 9 4.55 8.77 14.57
N GLU A 10 4.72 7.62 13.90
CA GLU A 10 5.09 7.55 12.48
C GLU A 10 3.89 7.70 11.52
N LEU A 11 2.66 7.57 12.02
CA LEU A 11 1.43 7.65 11.22
C LEU A 11 0.59 8.83 11.69
N PRO A 12 0.65 9.97 11.03
CA PRO A 12 -0.16 11.12 11.40
C PRO A 12 -1.66 10.80 11.21
N ARG A 13 -2.39 10.70 12.32
CA ARG A 13 -3.85 10.45 12.37
C ARG A 13 -4.63 11.75 12.45
N CYS A 14 -4.10 12.79 11.85
CA CYS A 14 -4.72 14.11 11.85
C CYS A 14 -5.75 14.26 10.72
N THR A 15 -6.56 15.28 10.82
CA THR A 15 -7.62 15.59 9.85
C THR A 15 -7.10 15.65 8.41
N GLN A 16 -5.89 16.19 8.19
CA GLN A 16 -5.30 16.35 6.85
C GLN A 16 -4.83 15.05 6.24
N SER A 17 -4.39 14.07 7.04
CA SER A 17 -3.89 12.80 6.51
C SER A 17 -5.02 11.88 6.02
N GLY A 18 -6.21 12.00 6.60
CA GLY A 18 -7.30 11.07 6.37
C GLY A 18 -7.01 9.63 6.84
N ILE A 19 -5.93 9.41 7.60
CA ILE A 19 -5.50 8.09 8.07
C ILE A 19 -6.05 7.83 9.47
N GLY A 20 -6.59 6.63 9.67
CA GLY A 20 -6.91 6.03 10.94
C GLY A 20 -6.18 4.70 11.10
N ALA A 21 -5.71 4.42 12.32
CA ALA A 21 -5.00 3.19 12.61
C ALA A 21 -5.13 2.80 14.08
N ILE A 22 -5.37 1.51 14.34
CA ILE A 22 -5.44 0.92 15.68
C ILE A 22 -4.59 -0.34 15.71
N THR A 23 -3.75 -0.46 16.74
CA THR A 23 -2.93 -1.66 16.97
C THR A 23 -3.77 -2.82 17.44
N ASN A 24 -3.30 -4.02 17.11
CA ASN A 24 -3.84 -5.26 17.63
C ASN A 24 -3.95 -5.25 19.17
N ALA A 25 -5.02 -5.80 19.68
CA ALA A 25 -5.26 -5.84 21.11
C ALA A 25 -5.96 -7.13 21.54
N ARG A 26 -5.64 -7.59 22.76
CA ARG A 26 -6.36 -8.62 23.48
C ARG A 26 -6.88 -8.07 24.79
N TYR A 27 -8.15 -8.31 25.08
CA TYR A 27 -8.83 -7.90 26.28
C TYR A 27 -9.00 -9.10 27.21
N THR A 28 -8.41 -9.04 28.41
CA THR A 28 -8.52 -10.10 29.41
C THR A 28 -8.78 -9.46 30.78
N GLY A 29 -9.92 -9.75 31.38
CA GLY A 29 -10.28 -9.21 32.70
C GLY A 29 -10.32 -7.67 32.77
N GLY A 30 -10.75 -7.02 31.68
CA GLY A 30 -10.80 -5.54 31.56
C GLY A 30 -9.46 -4.87 31.25
N ILE A 31 -8.38 -5.65 31.12
CA ILE A 31 -7.04 -5.13 30.79
C ILE A 31 -6.79 -5.36 29.30
N MET A 32 -6.42 -4.28 28.59
CA MET A 32 -5.95 -4.33 27.22
C MET A 32 -4.45 -4.68 27.19
N ARG A 33 -4.08 -5.63 26.35
CA ARG A 33 -2.68 -5.96 26.07
C ARG A 33 -2.48 -6.04 24.57
N GLN A 34 -1.43 -5.43 24.08
CA GLN A 34 -1.00 -5.60 22.70
C GLN A 34 -0.47 -7.03 22.49
N MET A 35 -0.89 -7.70 21.42
CA MET A 35 -0.47 -9.07 21.13
C MET A 35 0.89 -9.13 20.45
N ARG A 36 1.19 -8.13 19.60
CA ARG A 36 2.46 -7.96 18.90
C ARG A 36 2.99 -6.54 19.15
N PRO A 37 4.29 -6.37 19.35
CA PRO A 37 4.87 -5.04 19.59
C PRO A 37 4.83 -4.16 18.32
N GLU A 38 4.81 -4.76 17.14
CA GLU A 38 4.85 -4.07 15.87
C GLU A 38 3.46 -3.94 15.24
N PHE A 39 3.18 -2.78 14.69
CA PHE A 39 2.01 -2.55 13.84
C PHE A 39 2.29 -3.03 12.43
N MET A 40 1.43 -3.91 11.92
CA MET A 40 1.70 -4.68 10.70
C MET A 40 1.25 -3.98 9.42
N HIS A 41 0.62 -2.82 9.49
CA HIS A 41 0.16 -2.10 8.32
C HIS A 41 1.05 -0.90 7.97
N LYS A 42 1.05 -0.51 6.70
CA LYS A 42 1.55 0.77 6.22
C LYS A 42 0.44 1.48 5.48
N CYS A 43 0.21 2.75 5.83
CA CYS A 43 -0.82 3.59 5.22
C CYS A 43 -0.13 4.78 4.57
N LEU A 44 -0.50 5.09 3.33
CA LEU A 44 0.07 6.20 2.58
C LEU A 44 -1.03 7.12 2.07
N ASN A 45 -0.74 8.42 2.11
CA ASN A 45 -1.47 9.48 1.45
C ASN A 45 -0.43 10.43 0.86
N LEU A 46 -0.22 10.35 -0.44
CA LEU A 46 0.81 11.07 -1.18
C LEU A 46 0.19 11.81 -2.35
N SER A 47 0.76 12.99 -2.69
CA SER A 47 0.36 13.75 -3.86
C SER A 47 1.59 14.39 -4.52
N LYS A 48 1.72 14.25 -5.84
CA LYS A 48 2.78 14.88 -6.62
C LYS A 48 2.33 15.07 -8.07
N ASN A 49 2.56 16.27 -8.62
CA ASN A 49 2.32 16.59 -10.04
C ASN A 49 0.90 16.23 -10.54
N GLY A 50 -0.13 16.48 -9.75
CA GLY A 50 -1.52 16.16 -10.10
C GLY A 50 -1.90 14.68 -10.00
N VAL A 51 -0.99 13.83 -9.56
CA VAL A 51 -1.24 12.42 -9.25
C VAL A 51 -1.36 12.26 -7.74
N GLN A 52 -2.40 11.58 -7.29
CA GLN A 52 -2.64 11.29 -5.88
C GLN A 52 -2.60 9.79 -5.66
N PHE A 53 -2.06 9.38 -4.53
CA PHE A 53 -1.84 7.98 -4.19
C PHE A 53 -2.25 7.71 -2.74
N TYR A 54 -3.22 6.87 -2.56
CA TYR A 54 -3.74 6.42 -1.26
C TYR A 54 -3.59 4.93 -1.17
N ALA A 55 -2.98 4.40 -0.10
CA ALA A 55 -2.75 2.96 -0.03
C ALA A 55 -2.74 2.42 1.39
N ILE A 56 -3.11 1.13 1.50
CA ILE A 56 -2.88 0.29 2.67
C ILE A 56 -2.09 -0.94 2.23
N PHE A 57 -1.04 -1.26 2.99
CA PHE A 57 -0.23 -2.46 2.86
C PHE A 57 -0.33 -3.23 4.18
N CYS A 58 -0.99 -4.37 4.16
CA CYS A 58 -1.20 -5.18 5.36
C CYS A 58 -0.24 -6.36 5.37
N ALA A 59 0.79 -6.29 6.23
CA ALA A 59 1.71 -7.41 6.40
C ALA A 59 1.03 -8.55 7.16
N TYR A 60 1.34 -9.78 6.79
CA TYR A 60 0.86 -10.99 7.44
C TYR A 60 2.00 -12.00 7.65
N ASN A 61 1.74 -13.06 8.43
CA ASN A 61 2.73 -14.06 8.83
C ASN A 61 3.91 -13.52 9.66
N GLY A 62 3.68 -12.43 10.42
CA GLY A 62 4.54 -12.04 11.53
C GLY A 62 5.77 -11.18 11.21
N ASP A 63 5.97 -10.73 9.97
CA ASP A 63 7.07 -9.84 9.59
C ASP A 63 6.58 -8.73 8.64
N GLN A 64 7.05 -7.49 8.83
CA GLN A 64 6.68 -6.32 8.04
C GLN A 64 7.53 -6.13 6.78
N ARG A 65 8.53 -6.97 6.53
CA ARG A 65 9.53 -6.76 5.47
C ARG A 65 8.88 -6.50 4.11
N ALA A 66 7.94 -7.35 3.71
CA ALA A 66 7.25 -7.20 2.43
C ALA A 66 6.47 -5.87 2.38
N ALA A 67 5.70 -5.54 3.43
CA ALA A 67 4.95 -4.30 3.50
C ALA A 67 5.86 -3.07 3.46
N LYS A 68 6.95 -3.05 4.22
CA LYS A 68 7.95 -1.96 4.20
C LYS A 68 8.58 -1.79 2.83
N TYR A 69 8.94 -2.90 2.16
CA TYR A 69 9.55 -2.84 0.83
C TYR A 69 8.56 -2.28 -0.19
N VAL A 70 7.36 -2.87 -0.28
CA VAL A 70 6.37 -2.48 -1.30
C VAL A 70 5.84 -1.08 -1.06
N SER A 71 5.60 -0.68 0.20
CA SER A 71 5.12 0.67 0.53
C SER A 71 6.13 1.79 0.21
N ASN A 72 7.42 1.48 0.16
CA ASN A 72 8.46 2.42 -0.25
C ASN A 72 8.68 2.38 -1.77
N ARG A 73 8.72 1.18 -2.37
CA ARG A 73 9.09 1.03 -3.76
C ARG A 73 7.96 1.36 -4.74
N LEU A 74 6.72 0.99 -4.44
CA LEU A 74 5.60 1.23 -5.35
C LEU A 74 5.34 2.73 -5.61
N PRO A 75 5.31 3.62 -4.60
CA PRO A 75 5.25 5.05 -4.84
C PRO A 75 6.43 5.59 -5.64
N TYR A 76 7.65 5.10 -5.38
CA TYR A 76 8.84 5.48 -6.14
C TYR A 76 8.67 5.16 -7.63
N GLU A 77 8.20 3.97 -7.96
CA GLU A 77 7.91 3.59 -9.35
C GLU A 77 6.84 4.49 -9.99
N ILE A 78 5.82 4.90 -9.23
CA ILE A 78 4.72 5.72 -9.74
C ILE A 78 5.14 7.18 -9.95
N PHE A 79 5.94 7.75 -9.05
CA PHE A 79 6.23 9.17 -9.01
C PHE A 79 7.61 9.56 -9.55
N GLU A 80 8.60 8.65 -9.52
CA GLU A 80 9.99 9.00 -9.82
C GLU A 80 10.52 8.24 -11.05
N GLU A 81 10.29 6.94 -11.13
CA GLU A 81 10.82 6.10 -12.21
C GLU A 81 9.83 6.03 -13.37
N ASN A 82 10.03 6.85 -14.42
CA ASN A 82 9.07 7.06 -15.51
C ASN A 82 7.69 7.43 -14.96
N PRO A 83 7.54 8.64 -14.40
CA PRO A 83 6.37 9.00 -13.62
C PRO A 83 5.08 8.93 -14.44
N ILE A 84 4.00 8.54 -13.77
CA ILE A 84 2.66 8.66 -14.34
C ILE A 84 2.32 10.15 -14.39
N THR A 85 1.77 10.59 -15.52
CA THR A 85 1.41 11.99 -15.77
C THR A 85 -0.03 12.14 -16.23
N ILE A 86 -0.56 13.35 -16.10
CA ILE A 86 -1.94 13.68 -16.48
C ILE A 86 -2.19 13.68 -18.00
N GLU A 87 -1.11 13.65 -18.82
CA GLU A 87 -1.21 13.60 -20.28
C GLU A 87 -1.40 12.16 -20.81
N MET A 88 -1.19 11.15 -19.97
CA MET A 88 -1.36 9.75 -20.35
C MET A 88 -2.84 9.38 -20.49
N THR A 89 -3.15 8.52 -21.46
CA THR A 89 -4.51 7.98 -21.58
C THR A 89 -4.85 7.01 -20.45
N PRO A 90 -6.12 6.81 -20.10
CA PRO A 90 -6.52 5.86 -19.06
C PRO A 90 -5.97 4.45 -19.26
N GLU A 91 -5.94 3.95 -20.51
CA GLU A 91 -5.38 2.64 -20.83
C GLU A 91 -3.86 2.58 -20.64
N GLN A 92 -3.14 3.68 -20.98
CA GLN A 92 -1.71 3.78 -20.74
C GLN A 92 -1.41 3.75 -19.23
N ILE A 93 -2.14 4.52 -18.43
CA ILE A 93 -1.97 4.54 -16.98
C ILE A 93 -2.25 3.17 -16.39
N GLN A 94 -3.35 2.51 -16.78
CA GLN A 94 -3.68 1.17 -16.30
C GLN A 94 -2.57 0.15 -16.59
N ASN A 95 -2.01 0.18 -17.79
CA ASN A 95 -0.93 -0.74 -18.21
C ASN A 95 0.37 -0.41 -17.46
N GLU A 96 0.70 0.87 -17.30
CA GLU A 96 1.86 1.30 -16.52
C GLU A 96 1.74 0.87 -15.06
N LEU A 97 0.60 1.03 -14.42
CA LEU A 97 0.39 0.58 -13.05
C LEU A 97 0.60 -0.92 -12.88
N LYS A 98 0.10 -1.73 -13.83
CA LYS A 98 0.37 -3.19 -13.86
C LYS A 98 1.86 -3.48 -14.00
N THR A 99 2.54 -2.79 -14.91
CA THR A 99 3.97 -2.97 -15.18
C THR A 99 4.81 -2.57 -13.97
N LYS A 100 4.52 -1.42 -13.35
CA LYS A 100 5.22 -0.94 -12.16
C LYS A 100 5.04 -1.88 -10.97
N PHE A 101 3.83 -2.40 -10.76
CA PHE A 101 3.57 -3.39 -9.72
C PHE A 101 4.36 -4.69 -9.97
N ALA A 102 4.38 -5.17 -11.20
CA ALA A 102 5.18 -6.35 -11.58
C ALA A 102 6.69 -6.12 -11.37
N THR A 103 7.19 -4.92 -11.67
CA THR A 103 8.59 -4.52 -11.41
C THR A 103 8.89 -4.56 -9.91
N VAL A 104 8.03 -3.96 -9.08
CA VAL A 104 8.20 -3.99 -7.60
C VAL A 104 8.25 -5.42 -7.09
N THR A 105 7.36 -6.28 -7.57
CA THR A 105 7.31 -7.69 -7.19
C THR A 105 8.57 -8.45 -7.62
N ALA A 106 9.03 -8.23 -8.85
CA ALA A 106 10.24 -8.87 -9.37
C ALA A 106 11.49 -8.47 -8.56
N LEU A 107 11.61 -7.19 -8.23
CA LEU A 107 12.72 -6.68 -7.40
C LEU A 107 12.66 -7.25 -5.96
N TYR A 108 11.47 -7.38 -5.38
CA TYR A 108 11.33 -8.02 -4.07
C TYR A 108 11.72 -9.52 -4.12
N ASN A 109 11.38 -10.20 -5.22
CA ASN A 109 11.75 -11.60 -5.39
C ASN A 109 13.27 -11.81 -5.47
N GLN A 110 14.05 -10.85 -5.99
CA GLN A 110 15.53 -10.90 -5.94
C GLN A 110 16.06 -10.90 -4.50
N ASP A 111 15.42 -10.15 -3.60
CA ASP A 111 15.72 -10.20 -2.17
C ASP A 111 15.39 -11.58 -1.54
N ILE A 112 14.32 -12.22 -2.02
CA ILE A 112 13.93 -13.58 -1.62
C ILE A 112 14.98 -14.61 -2.07
N ASP A 113 15.51 -14.50 -3.29
CA ASP A 113 16.54 -15.41 -3.81
C ASP A 113 17.81 -15.38 -2.93
N GLU A 114 18.21 -14.21 -2.44
CA GLU A 114 19.33 -14.11 -1.50
C GLU A 114 19.05 -14.85 -0.18
N LEU A 115 17.82 -14.72 0.36
CA LEU A 115 17.42 -15.44 1.57
C LEU A 115 17.37 -16.95 1.35
N LEU A 116 16.89 -17.40 0.19
CA LEU A 116 16.87 -18.83 -0.17
C LEU A 116 18.29 -19.41 -0.27
N LEU A 117 19.20 -18.67 -0.90
CA LEU A 117 20.61 -19.09 -0.97
C LEU A 117 21.23 -19.20 0.43
N ARG A 118 21.02 -18.19 1.29
CA ARG A 118 21.50 -18.24 2.69
C ARG A 118 20.90 -19.42 3.45
N ARG A 119 19.62 -19.70 3.25
CA ARG A 119 18.93 -20.85 3.87
C ARG A 119 19.53 -22.18 3.46
N LEU A 120 19.85 -22.35 2.16
CA LEU A 120 20.51 -23.55 1.66
C LEU A 120 21.87 -23.76 2.31
N LEU A 121 22.73 -22.72 2.33
CA LEU A 121 24.04 -22.77 2.97
C LEU A 121 23.97 -23.12 4.46
N GLN A 122 22.97 -22.61 5.18
CA GLN A 122 22.78 -22.94 6.59
C GLN A 122 22.27 -24.37 6.79
N LYS A 123 21.41 -24.90 5.92
CA LYS A 123 20.95 -26.30 5.99
C LYS A 123 22.08 -27.31 5.82
N GLU A 124 23.12 -27.01 5.04
CA GLU A 124 24.28 -27.87 4.83
C GLU A 124 25.16 -28.01 6.09
N GLN A 125 25.18 -27.00 6.96
CA GLN A 125 26.06 -26.98 8.13
C GLN A 125 25.61 -27.90 9.27
N GLN A 126 24.32 -28.19 9.41
CA GLN A 126 23.72 -29.10 10.38
C GLN A 126 24.10 -28.84 11.85
N THR A 127 24.44 -27.60 12.22
CA THR A 127 24.73 -27.19 13.60
C THR A 127 23.46 -26.64 14.28
N GLU A 128 23.44 -26.59 15.62
CA GLU A 128 22.31 -25.99 16.35
C GLU A 128 22.11 -24.50 15.94
N GLU A 129 23.19 -23.75 15.77
CA GLU A 129 23.16 -22.37 15.32
C GLU A 129 22.58 -22.25 13.89
N SER A 130 22.92 -23.19 13.01
CA SER A 130 22.40 -23.21 11.65
C SER A 130 20.91 -23.52 11.61
N VAL A 131 20.40 -24.39 12.50
CA VAL A 131 18.96 -24.68 12.62
C VAL A 131 18.19 -23.44 13.10
N GLU A 132 18.70 -22.72 14.09
CA GLU A 132 18.13 -21.47 14.55
C GLU A 132 18.10 -20.42 13.43
N MET A 133 19.19 -20.30 12.68
CA MET A 133 19.28 -19.37 11.54
C MET A 133 18.28 -19.74 10.43
N VAL A 134 18.13 -21.01 10.08
CA VAL A 134 17.14 -21.49 9.11
C VAL A 134 15.74 -21.13 9.57
N THR A 135 15.42 -21.28 10.86
CA THR A 135 14.12 -20.91 11.43
C THR A 135 13.83 -19.42 11.27
N LYS A 136 14.82 -18.56 11.57
CA LYS A 136 14.71 -17.11 11.37
C LYS A 136 14.54 -16.73 9.89
N ILE A 137 15.26 -17.40 8.98
CA ILE A 137 15.11 -17.18 7.54
C ILE A 137 13.74 -17.64 7.05
N ASN A 138 13.26 -18.81 7.51
CA ASN A 138 11.93 -19.29 7.16
C ASN A 138 10.81 -18.31 7.58
N ALA A 139 10.90 -17.72 8.78
CA ALA A 139 9.96 -16.69 9.21
C ALA A 139 9.92 -15.49 8.26
N LYS A 140 11.10 -15.04 7.78
CA LYS A 140 11.17 -13.97 6.77
C LYS A 140 10.61 -14.38 5.41
N LEU A 141 10.82 -15.63 4.99
CA LEU A 141 10.29 -16.16 3.73
C LEU A 141 8.77 -16.38 3.75
N GLN A 142 8.19 -16.60 4.94
CA GLN A 142 6.73 -16.68 5.12
C GLN A 142 6.06 -15.32 5.10
N ALA A 143 6.81 -14.24 5.37
CA ALA A 143 6.25 -12.91 5.42
C ALA A 143 5.68 -12.48 4.07
N GLY A 144 4.49 -11.93 4.09
CA GLY A 144 3.82 -11.38 2.92
C GLY A 144 3.11 -10.07 3.24
N THR A 145 2.63 -9.41 2.21
CA THR A 145 1.78 -8.22 2.33
C THR A 145 0.70 -8.21 1.28
N THR A 146 -0.51 -7.85 1.68
CA THR A 146 -1.54 -7.42 0.73
C THR A 146 -1.29 -5.97 0.35
N VAL A 147 -1.80 -5.57 -0.80
CA VAL A 147 -1.69 -4.21 -1.34
C VAL A 147 -3.03 -3.78 -1.87
N LEU A 148 -3.56 -2.68 -1.35
CA LEU A 148 -4.67 -1.99 -1.94
C LEU A 148 -4.31 -0.51 -2.07
N ALA A 149 -4.26 -0.02 -3.31
CA ALA A 149 -3.92 1.36 -3.59
C ALA A 149 -4.92 1.98 -4.55
N ALA A 150 -5.29 3.24 -4.29
CA ALA A 150 -6.02 4.08 -5.20
C ALA A 150 -5.08 5.16 -5.75
N VAL A 151 -4.96 5.23 -7.07
CA VAL A 151 -4.22 6.27 -7.78
C VAL A 151 -5.24 7.13 -8.50
N ILE A 152 -5.23 8.44 -8.26
CA ILE A 152 -6.15 9.37 -8.90
C ILE A 152 -5.34 10.26 -9.82
N VAL A 153 -5.71 10.24 -11.10
CA VAL A 153 -5.06 11.03 -12.15
C VAL A 153 -6.14 11.70 -12.97
N ALA A 154 -6.11 13.03 -13.03
CA ALA A 154 -7.12 13.83 -13.71
C ALA A 154 -8.54 13.47 -13.24
N ASP A 155 -9.36 12.89 -14.11
CA ASP A 155 -10.76 12.53 -13.90
C ASP A 155 -10.99 11.02 -13.71
N HIS A 156 -9.93 10.24 -13.41
CA HIS A 156 -10.02 8.79 -13.23
C HIS A 156 -9.43 8.32 -11.91
N ILE A 157 -10.07 7.30 -11.35
CA ILE A 157 -9.61 6.54 -10.18
C ILE A 157 -9.12 5.18 -10.68
N TYR A 158 -7.89 4.83 -10.35
CA TYR A 158 -7.28 3.53 -10.62
C TYR A 158 -7.11 2.78 -9.31
N ILE A 159 -7.67 1.59 -9.21
CA ILE A 159 -7.54 0.74 -8.03
C ILE A 159 -6.60 -0.40 -8.33
N ILE A 160 -5.47 -0.47 -7.62
CA ILE A 160 -4.53 -1.59 -7.65
C ILE A 160 -4.86 -2.48 -6.47
N ASN A 161 -5.38 -3.66 -6.74
CA ASN A 161 -5.71 -4.64 -5.71
C ASN A 161 -4.87 -5.92 -5.84
N CYS A 162 -4.17 -6.28 -4.77
CA CYS A 162 -3.49 -7.57 -4.61
C CYS A 162 -3.64 -8.03 -3.16
N GLY A 163 -4.85 -8.52 -2.82
CA GLY A 163 -5.19 -8.96 -1.47
C GLY A 163 -6.67 -8.79 -1.16
N ASN A 164 -7.01 -8.81 0.11
CA ASN A 164 -8.36 -8.86 0.66
C ASN A 164 -8.75 -7.60 1.47
N SER A 165 -8.08 -6.48 1.22
CA SER A 165 -8.53 -5.17 1.70
C SER A 165 -9.64 -4.63 0.79
N ARG A 166 -10.46 -3.69 1.29
CA ARG A 166 -11.66 -3.18 0.60
C ARG A 166 -11.55 -1.70 0.32
N VAL A 167 -12.02 -1.28 -0.86
CA VAL A 167 -12.18 0.14 -1.22
C VAL A 167 -13.62 0.45 -1.59
N LEU A 168 -14.14 1.53 -1.00
CA LEU A 168 -15.50 2.03 -1.21
C LEU A 168 -15.45 3.45 -1.76
N ALA A 169 -16.26 3.72 -2.80
CA ALA A 169 -16.63 5.06 -3.19
C ALA A 169 -17.89 5.45 -2.42
N LEU A 170 -17.86 6.57 -1.72
CA LEU A 170 -18.89 6.98 -0.80
C LEU A 170 -19.51 8.31 -1.21
N LEU A 171 -20.85 8.35 -1.35
CA LEU A 171 -21.60 9.59 -1.39
C LEU A 171 -22.11 9.90 0.01
N VAL A 172 -21.57 10.96 0.61
CA VAL A 172 -22.01 11.48 1.92
C VAL A 172 -22.66 12.83 1.71
N ASP A 173 -23.92 12.84 1.35
CA ASP A 173 -24.73 14.05 1.18
C ASP A 173 -25.93 14.05 2.15
N ASN A 174 -26.50 15.23 2.43
CA ASN A 174 -27.54 15.51 3.41
C ASN A 174 -28.79 14.61 3.25
N GLY A 175 -28.70 13.35 3.73
CA GLY A 175 -29.80 12.38 3.77
C GLY A 175 -29.77 11.27 2.71
N ASN A 176 -28.89 11.33 1.73
CA ASN A 176 -28.65 10.24 0.78
C ASN A 176 -27.22 9.72 0.95
N SER A 177 -27.09 8.51 1.45
CA SER A 177 -25.79 7.82 1.51
C SER A 177 -25.85 6.64 0.55
N CYS A 178 -24.84 6.53 -0.31
CA CYS A 178 -24.62 5.38 -1.18
C CYS A 178 -23.18 4.94 -1.05
N ASP A 179 -22.97 3.64 -1.13
CA ASP A 179 -21.65 3.01 -1.15
C ASP A 179 -21.53 2.12 -2.38
N TRP A 180 -20.38 2.20 -3.03
CA TRP A 180 -20.00 1.30 -4.12
C TRP A 180 -18.64 0.69 -3.79
N GLN A 181 -18.58 -0.62 -3.75
CA GLN A 181 -17.32 -1.32 -3.63
C GLN A 181 -16.62 -1.33 -4.99
N LEU A 182 -15.37 -0.85 -5.03
CA LEU A 182 -14.61 -0.67 -6.27
C LEU A 182 -13.62 -1.80 -6.57
N ASN A 183 -13.52 -2.80 -5.71
CA ASN A 183 -12.67 -3.97 -5.93
C ASN A 183 -13.35 -5.24 -5.42
N GLU A 184 -12.95 -6.37 -5.98
CA GLU A 184 -13.24 -7.69 -5.42
C GLU A 184 -12.05 -8.15 -4.57
N GLU A 185 -12.33 -8.66 -3.37
CA GLU A 185 -11.29 -9.18 -2.48
C GLU A 185 -10.72 -10.49 -3.02
N HIS A 186 -9.42 -10.69 -2.83
CA HIS A 186 -8.75 -11.93 -3.21
C HIS A 186 -8.69 -12.88 -2.00
N ASP A 187 -9.81 -13.52 -1.73
CA ASP A 187 -10.00 -14.45 -0.62
C ASP A 187 -10.84 -15.67 -1.00
N MET A 188 -11.34 -16.38 0.01
CA MET A 188 -12.13 -17.61 -0.17
C MET A 188 -13.62 -17.36 -0.41
N ASP A 189 -14.08 -16.14 -0.43
CA ASP A 189 -15.45 -15.77 -0.82
C ASP A 189 -15.53 -15.42 -2.31
N ASN A 190 -14.37 -15.14 -2.93
CA ASN A 190 -14.24 -14.86 -4.36
C ASN A 190 -14.26 -16.15 -5.20
N GLN A 191 -15.29 -16.31 -6.04
CA GLN A 191 -15.48 -17.52 -6.84
C GLN A 191 -14.40 -17.71 -7.90
N ASP A 192 -13.85 -16.65 -8.47
CA ASP A 192 -12.78 -16.71 -9.47
C ASP A 192 -11.47 -17.22 -8.82
N GLU A 193 -11.17 -16.78 -7.60
CA GLU A 193 -10.02 -17.28 -6.84
C GLU A 193 -10.21 -18.75 -6.44
N ILE A 194 -11.41 -19.15 -6.01
CA ILE A 194 -11.73 -20.54 -5.72
C ILE A 194 -11.53 -21.41 -6.96
N GLU A 195 -12.03 -20.99 -8.11
CA GLU A 195 -11.90 -21.76 -9.36
C GLU A 195 -10.44 -21.82 -9.82
N ARG A 196 -9.68 -20.72 -9.72
CA ARG A 196 -8.23 -20.72 -9.99
C ARG A 196 -7.50 -21.74 -9.12
N LEU A 197 -7.78 -21.79 -7.83
CA LEU A 197 -7.17 -22.73 -6.89
C LEU A 197 -7.53 -24.20 -7.22
N ARG A 198 -8.78 -24.47 -7.57
CA ARG A 198 -9.22 -25.81 -7.99
C ARG A 198 -8.49 -26.28 -9.25
N GLN A 199 -8.30 -25.41 -10.22
CA GLN A 199 -7.56 -25.72 -11.44
C GLN A 199 -6.09 -26.07 -11.17
N LEU A 200 -5.51 -25.51 -10.10
CA LEU A 200 -4.18 -25.87 -9.63
C LEU A 200 -4.13 -27.21 -8.86
N GLY A 201 -5.28 -27.80 -8.56
CA GLY A 201 -5.38 -28.99 -7.72
C GLY A 201 -5.36 -28.67 -6.23
N VAL A 202 -5.59 -27.41 -5.83
CA VAL A 202 -5.66 -26.99 -4.42
C VAL A 202 -7.09 -27.18 -3.91
N ILE A 203 -7.25 -27.73 -2.72
CA ILE A 203 -8.53 -27.73 -2.01
C ILE A 203 -8.68 -26.38 -1.34
N PRO A 204 -9.65 -25.54 -1.77
CA PRO A 204 -9.86 -24.23 -1.17
C PRO A 204 -10.17 -24.33 0.33
N SER A 205 -9.50 -23.54 1.13
CA SER A 205 -9.72 -23.45 2.58
C SER A 205 -9.32 -22.07 3.11
N SER A 206 -9.89 -21.69 4.23
CA SER A 206 -9.70 -20.35 4.83
C SER A 206 -8.23 -20.00 5.14
N PHE A 207 -7.36 -21.01 5.32
CA PHE A 207 -5.93 -20.75 5.57
C PHE A 207 -5.19 -20.17 4.35
N LEU A 208 -5.81 -20.23 3.15
CA LEU A 208 -5.25 -19.63 1.94
C LEU A 208 -5.58 -18.13 1.78
N SER A 209 -6.42 -17.57 2.62
CA SER A 209 -6.68 -16.13 2.60
C SER A 209 -5.49 -15.35 3.21
N PRO A 210 -5.03 -14.28 2.56
CA PRO A 210 -5.37 -13.83 1.21
C PRO A 210 -4.82 -14.79 0.13
N THR A 211 -5.50 -14.87 -1.03
CA THR A 211 -5.08 -15.68 -2.18
C THR A 211 -4.11 -14.96 -3.10
N ARG A 212 -3.99 -13.64 -2.94
CA ARG A 212 -3.00 -12.80 -3.62
C ARG A 212 -2.30 -11.88 -2.65
N GLY A 213 -1.01 -11.66 -2.89
CA GLY A 213 -0.14 -10.79 -2.10
C GLY A 213 1.30 -10.83 -2.60
N VAL A 214 2.15 -9.97 -2.07
CA VAL A 214 3.58 -9.93 -2.39
C VAL A 214 4.36 -10.59 -1.26
N GLY A 215 5.31 -11.45 -1.61
CA GLY A 215 6.05 -12.27 -0.64
C GLY A 215 5.41 -13.64 -0.44
N ASP A 216 5.40 -14.14 0.82
CA ASP A 216 4.81 -15.43 1.19
C ASP A 216 5.36 -16.61 0.35
N CYS A 217 6.67 -16.78 0.42
CA CYS A 217 7.39 -17.72 -0.44
C CYS A 217 6.80 -19.15 -0.41
N PHE A 218 6.37 -19.62 0.76
CA PHE A 218 5.90 -21.03 0.92
C PHE A 218 4.45 -21.27 0.46
N ARG A 219 3.69 -20.22 0.16
CA ARG A 219 2.40 -20.32 -0.55
C ARG A 219 2.49 -19.79 -1.98
N GLY A 220 3.54 -19.02 -2.28
CA GLY A 220 3.84 -18.43 -3.59
C GLY A 220 5.01 -19.12 -4.29
N LEU A 221 6.15 -18.43 -4.43
CA LEU A 221 7.31 -18.82 -5.22
C LEU A 221 7.88 -20.23 -4.87
N CYS A 222 7.90 -20.58 -3.60
CA CYS A 222 8.46 -21.84 -3.08
C CYS A 222 7.38 -22.84 -2.63
N PHE A 223 6.17 -22.76 -3.16
CA PHE A 223 5.04 -23.60 -2.73
C PHE A 223 5.35 -25.10 -2.80
N ALA A 224 6.18 -25.54 -3.74
CA ALA A 224 6.57 -26.94 -3.88
C ALA A 224 7.36 -27.50 -2.69
N GLU A 225 7.95 -26.65 -1.84
CA GLU A 225 8.61 -27.08 -0.60
C GLU A 225 7.61 -27.27 0.55
N ASN A 226 6.37 -26.83 0.40
CA ASN A 226 5.35 -26.97 1.42
C ASN A 226 4.61 -28.29 1.27
N PRO A 227 4.66 -29.21 2.27
CA PRO A 227 4.03 -30.50 2.18
C PRO A 227 2.50 -30.47 1.94
N ILE A 228 1.86 -29.36 2.28
CA ILE A 228 0.40 -29.18 2.08
C ILE A 228 0.06 -29.09 0.59
N PHE A 229 1.01 -28.67 -0.26
CA PHE A 229 0.81 -28.46 -1.69
C PHE A 229 1.42 -29.56 -2.56
N VAL A 230 1.59 -30.76 -2.02
CA VAL A 230 2.06 -31.91 -2.81
C VAL A 230 1.07 -32.22 -3.92
N GLY A 231 1.55 -32.22 -5.18
CA GLY A 231 0.73 -32.47 -6.35
C GLY A 231 0.03 -31.24 -6.95
N VAL A 232 0.19 -30.07 -6.35
CA VAL A 232 -0.31 -28.79 -6.85
C VAL A 232 0.57 -28.36 -8.05
N THR A 233 -0.06 -27.84 -9.12
CA THR A 233 0.61 -27.55 -10.39
C THR A 233 1.16 -26.11 -10.51
N GLY A 234 0.83 -25.22 -9.56
CA GLY A 234 1.28 -23.83 -9.56
C GLY A 234 1.09 -23.16 -8.21
N PRO A 235 1.59 -21.92 -8.04
CA PRO A 235 1.55 -21.23 -6.76
C PRO A 235 0.12 -20.90 -6.31
N PRO A 236 -0.30 -21.34 -5.11
CA PRO A 236 -1.61 -21.00 -4.56
C PRO A 236 -1.80 -19.50 -4.33
N VAL A 237 -0.77 -18.83 -3.82
CA VAL A 237 -0.76 -17.37 -3.65
C VAL A 237 0.06 -16.74 -4.77
N ILE A 238 -0.54 -15.77 -5.46
CA ILE A 238 0.10 -15.04 -6.57
C ILE A 238 0.20 -13.55 -6.27
N SER A 239 1.14 -12.88 -6.91
CA SER A 239 1.38 -11.44 -6.77
C SER A 239 0.90 -10.62 -7.97
N THR A 240 -0.02 -11.17 -8.75
CA THR A 240 -0.63 -10.46 -9.89
C THR A 240 -1.76 -9.58 -9.37
N PRO A 241 -1.71 -8.25 -9.54
CA PRO A 241 -2.79 -7.37 -9.11
C PRO A 241 -3.92 -7.33 -10.13
N ASP A 242 -5.13 -7.06 -9.66
CA ASP A 242 -6.17 -6.48 -10.51
C ASP A 242 -6.03 -4.96 -10.50
N VAL A 243 -6.26 -4.34 -11.66
CA VAL A 243 -6.24 -2.89 -11.81
C VAL A 243 -7.54 -2.45 -12.46
N TYR A 244 -8.42 -1.87 -11.62
CA TYR A 244 -9.71 -1.33 -12.04
C TYR A 244 -9.55 0.15 -12.41
N VAL A 245 -10.39 0.64 -13.32
CA VAL A 245 -10.41 2.05 -13.76
C VAL A 245 -11.83 2.56 -13.73
N TYR A 246 -12.04 3.69 -13.07
CA TYR A 246 -13.35 4.32 -12.91
C TYR A 246 -13.25 5.82 -13.20
N PRO A 247 -14.15 6.39 -14.01
CA PRO A 247 -14.31 7.84 -14.09
C PRO A 247 -14.79 8.40 -12.75
N VAL A 248 -14.25 9.53 -12.31
CA VAL A 248 -14.61 10.17 -11.02
C VAL A 248 -16.08 10.61 -10.99
N ASP A 249 -16.61 11.02 -12.13
CA ASP A 249 -17.99 11.51 -12.28
C ASP A 249 -19.04 10.39 -12.31
N GLU A 250 -18.64 9.14 -12.54
CA GLU A 250 -19.55 7.98 -12.60
C GLU A 250 -20.33 7.78 -11.30
N PHE A 251 -19.67 7.96 -10.16
CA PHE A 251 -20.27 7.65 -8.85
C PHE A 251 -20.82 8.88 -8.13
N GLN A 252 -20.55 10.11 -8.60
CA GLN A 252 -20.84 11.35 -7.86
C GLN A 252 -20.40 11.28 -6.39
N CYS A 253 -19.34 10.52 -6.12
CA CYS A 253 -18.87 10.26 -4.76
C CYS A 253 -18.11 11.45 -4.18
N SER A 254 -18.26 11.65 -2.87
CA SER A 254 -17.57 12.70 -2.13
C SER A 254 -16.28 12.21 -1.44
N HIS A 255 -16.20 10.91 -1.18
CA HIS A 255 -15.07 10.30 -0.48
C HIS A 255 -14.71 8.94 -1.07
N LEU A 256 -13.43 8.59 -0.96
CA LEU A 256 -12.92 7.26 -1.19
C LEU A 256 -12.41 6.70 0.15
N LEU A 257 -12.91 5.54 0.56
CA LEU A 257 -12.50 4.87 1.79
C LEU A 257 -11.80 3.57 1.45
N ILE A 258 -10.56 3.41 1.91
CA ILE A 258 -9.80 2.16 1.84
C ILE A 258 -9.70 1.61 3.25
N CYS A 259 -10.04 0.34 3.48
CA CYS A 259 -9.92 -0.31 4.78
C CYS A 259 -9.26 -1.67 4.69
N SER A 260 -8.54 -2.05 5.76
CA SER A 260 -7.98 -3.39 5.92
C SER A 260 -9.09 -4.43 6.16
N GLU A 261 -8.82 -5.69 5.81
CA GLU A 261 -9.70 -6.84 6.08
C GLU A 261 -10.12 -6.92 7.56
N SER A 262 -9.24 -6.59 8.48
CA SER A 262 -9.51 -6.60 9.92
C SER A 262 -10.63 -5.65 10.35
N VAL A 263 -10.85 -4.55 9.62
CA VAL A 263 -12.00 -3.66 9.83
C VAL A 263 -13.30 -4.37 9.47
N VAL A 264 -13.32 -5.07 8.34
CA VAL A 264 -14.48 -5.87 7.89
C VAL A 264 -14.79 -6.95 8.93
N LYS A 265 -13.78 -7.71 9.36
CA LYS A 265 -13.92 -8.76 10.37
C LYS A 265 -14.48 -8.23 11.70
N VAL A 266 -13.96 -7.11 12.19
CA VAL A 266 -14.47 -6.49 13.42
C VAL A 266 -15.94 -6.12 13.31
N ILE A 267 -16.39 -5.64 12.15
CA ILE A 267 -17.79 -5.31 11.90
C ILE A 267 -18.67 -6.59 11.89
N GLU A 268 -18.20 -7.66 11.29
CA GLU A 268 -18.90 -8.96 11.32
C GLU A 268 -18.95 -9.55 12.73
N GLU A 269 -17.85 -9.47 13.48
CA GLU A 269 -17.75 -9.98 14.87
C GLU A 269 -18.64 -9.21 15.85
N ILE A 270 -19.02 -7.97 15.57
CA ILE A 270 -20.05 -7.27 16.36
C ILE A 270 -21.48 -7.62 15.95
N GLY A 271 -21.66 -8.58 15.04
CA GLY A 271 -22.95 -9.15 14.66
C GLY A 271 -23.60 -8.53 13.42
N VAL A 272 -22.86 -7.78 12.62
CA VAL A 272 -23.34 -7.26 11.33
C VAL A 272 -23.23 -8.36 10.27
N GLU A 273 -24.30 -8.56 9.51
CA GLU A 273 -24.27 -9.50 8.39
C GLU A 273 -23.24 -9.08 7.32
N PRO A 274 -22.47 -10.01 6.70
CA PRO A 274 -21.44 -9.69 5.71
C PRO A 274 -21.91 -8.76 4.58
N LYS A 275 -23.15 -8.96 4.10
CA LYS A 275 -23.76 -8.13 3.03
C LYS A 275 -24.05 -6.68 3.46
N ARG A 276 -24.05 -6.40 4.76
CA ARG A 276 -24.36 -5.09 5.33
C ARG A 276 -23.15 -4.37 5.90
N VAL A 277 -21.95 -4.94 5.76
CA VAL A 277 -20.72 -4.36 6.30
C VAL A 277 -20.47 -2.96 5.71
N ASN A 278 -20.63 -2.79 4.40
CA ASN A 278 -20.41 -1.52 3.72
C ASN A 278 -21.42 -0.46 4.21
N GLU A 279 -22.71 -0.81 4.23
CA GLU A 279 -23.78 0.05 4.77
C GLU A 279 -23.50 0.46 6.22
N TYR A 280 -23.05 -0.48 7.04
CA TYR A 280 -22.70 -0.22 8.42
C TYR A 280 -21.52 0.73 8.55
N LEU A 281 -20.42 0.48 7.80
CA LEU A 281 -19.23 1.34 7.80
C LEU A 281 -19.56 2.77 7.36
N MET A 282 -20.43 2.91 6.35
CA MET A 282 -20.97 4.20 5.93
C MET A 282 -21.73 4.89 7.05
N SER A 283 -22.62 4.17 7.73
CA SER A 283 -23.41 4.74 8.83
C SER A 283 -22.55 5.21 9.99
N GLU A 284 -21.47 4.47 10.30
CA GLU A 284 -20.48 4.86 11.29
C GLU A 284 -19.74 6.14 10.88
N LEU A 285 -19.35 6.23 9.62
CA LEU A 285 -18.65 7.40 9.09
C LEU A 285 -19.54 8.66 9.16
N VAL A 286 -20.81 8.56 8.76
CA VAL A 286 -21.78 9.66 8.86
C VAL A 286 -21.95 10.10 10.32
N ARG A 287 -22.14 9.15 11.22
CA ARG A 287 -22.32 9.41 12.65
C ARG A 287 -21.10 10.09 13.28
N GLU A 288 -19.91 9.58 13.02
CA GLU A 288 -18.68 10.16 13.58
C GLU A 288 -18.39 11.54 12.97
N LYS A 289 -18.75 11.77 11.68
CA LYS A 289 -18.67 13.08 11.04
C LYS A 289 -19.54 14.13 11.74
N GLU A 290 -20.76 13.75 12.15
CA GLU A 290 -21.67 14.63 12.90
C GLU A 290 -21.16 14.94 14.33
N HIS A 291 -20.47 13.98 14.95
CA HIS A 291 -19.93 14.12 16.30
C HIS A 291 -18.56 14.79 16.37
N LEU A 292 -17.82 14.76 15.25
CA LEU A 292 -16.49 15.35 15.21
C LEU A 292 -16.59 16.88 15.27
N GLN A 293 -16.03 17.46 16.33
CA GLN A 293 -15.99 18.92 16.48
C GLN A 293 -15.08 19.51 15.40
N THR A 294 -15.45 20.67 14.89
CA THR A 294 -14.74 21.38 13.80
C THR A 294 -13.25 21.68 14.14
N GLU A 295 -12.91 21.68 15.41
CA GLU A 295 -11.55 21.92 15.93
C GLU A 295 -10.80 20.62 16.26
N SER A 296 -11.37 19.44 15.94
CA SER A 296 -10.71 18.18 16.23
C SER A 296 -9.46 18.02 15.37
N CYS A 297 -8.34 17.68 16.00
CA CYS A 297 -7.11 17.32 15.30
C CYS A 297 -7.11 15.87 14.79
N ILE A 298 -8.09 15.05 15.22
CA ILE A 298 -8.16 13.63 14.87
C ILE A 298 -8.86 13.48 13.53
N SER A 299 -8.35 12.58 12.67
CA SER A 299 -8.98 12.26 11.40
C SER A 299 -10.34 11.56 11.60
N LEU A 300 -11.28 11.77 10.67
CA LEU A 300 -12.55 11.06 10.67
C LEU A 300 -12.35 9.53 10.59
N ALA A 301 -11.34 9.08 9.84
CA ALA A 301 -10.97 7.68 9.76
C ALA A 301 -10.57 7.11 11.15
N GLN A 302 -9.84 7.89 11.96
CA GLN A 302 -9.48 7.47 13.32
C GLN A 302 -10.70 7.43 14.24
N ALA A 303 -11.60 8.42 14.16
CA ALA A 303 -12.83 8.43 14.95
C ALA A 303 -13.71 7.20 14.67
N VAL A 304 -13.85 6.82 13.40
CA VAL A 304 -14.56 5.60 13.00
C VAL A 304 -13.90 4.35 13.60
N LEU A 305 -12.60 4.21 13.50
CA LEU A 305 -11.87 3.06 14.06
C LEU A 305 -12.00 2.99 15.58
N ASP A 306 -11.87 4.12 16.29
CA ASP A 306 -12.03 4.17 17.74
C ASP A 306 -13.43 3.74 18.18
N SER A 307 -14.45 4.10 17.38
CA SER A 307 -15.84 3.66 17.60
C SER A 307 -16.00 2.17 17.39
N LEU A 308 -15.46 1.62 16.29
CA LEU A 308 -15.50 0.19 16.00
C LEU A 308 -14.81 -0.63 17.07
N ALA A 309 -13.59 -0.25 17.48
CA ALA A 309 -12.84 -0.95 18.54
C ALA A 309 -13.58 -0.92 19.89
N ARG A 310 -14.23 0.20 20.22
CA ARG A 310 -15.06 0.31 21.43
C ARG A 310 -16.25 -0.67 21.37
N LYS A 311 -17.00 -0.67 20.28
CA LYS A 311 -18.16 -1.57 20.10
C LYS A 311 -17.76 -3.05 20.09
N HIS A 312 -16.63 -3.35 19.44
CA HIS A 312 -16.08 -4.71 19.42
C HIS A 312 -15.78 -5.21 20.83
N ARG A 313 -15.14 -4.36 21.65
CA ARG A 313 -14.87 -4.65 23.07
C ARG A 313 -16.16 -4.81 23.89
N GLU A 314 -17.13 -3.91 23.70
CA GLU A 314 -18.42 -3.95 24.39
C GLU A 314 -19.23 -5.20 24.06
N ASN A 315 -19.04 -5.77 22.87
CA ASN A 315 -19.65 -7.02 22.44
C ASN A 315 -18.91 -8.28 22.95
N ASN A 316 -18.04 -8.12 23.95
CA ASN A 316 -17.24 -9.17 24.59
C ASN A 316 -16.28 -9.92 23.67
N ASN A 317 -15.90 -9.35 22.56
CA ASN A 317 -14.88 -9.93 21.71
C ASN A 317 -13.49 -9.83 22.38
N PRO A 318 -12.75 -10.95 22.47
CA PRO A 318 -11.55 -10.99 23.30
C PRO A 318 -10.34 -10.32 22.67
N GLN A 319 -10.32 -10.16 21.35
CA GLN A 319 -9.17 -9.61 20.62
C GLN A 319 -9.53 -9.13 19.22
N HIS A 320 -8.75 -8.20 18.70
CA HIS A 320 -8.75 -7.81 17.29
C HIS A 320 -7.33 -7.66 16.77
N ASP A 321 -7.17 -7.74 15.47
CA ASP A 321 -5.91 -7.49 14.78
C ASP A 321 -5.69 -5.98 14.53
N ASP A 322 -4.56 -5.62 13.92
CA ASP A 322 -4.31 -4.25 13.51
C ASP A 322 -5.39 -3.80 12.51
N MET A 323 -5.92 -2.60 12.68
CA MET A 323 -6.93 -2.02 11.80
C MET A 323 -6.45 -0.71 11.19
N SER A 324 -6.78 -0.50 9.91
CA SER A 324 -6.43 0.73 9.21
C SER A 324 -7.55 1.17 8.28
N ILE A 325 -7.77 2.48 8.22
CA ILE A 325 -8.61 3.16 7.25
C ILE A 325 -7.82 4.32 6.64
N VAL A 326 -7.90 4.49 5.33
CA VAL A 326 -7.49 5.71 4.62
C VAL A 326 -8.74 6.29 3.97
N LEU A 327 -9.06 7.52 4.32
CA LEU A 327 -10.21 8.26 3.83
C LEU A 327 -9.74 9.47 3.02
N ALA A 328 -10.03 9.49 1.72
CA ALA A 328 -9.72 10.59 0.83
C ALA A 328 -10.97 11.38 0.48
N SER A 329 -10.91 12.71 0.55
CA SER A 329 -11.97 13.60 0.07
C SER A 329 -11.80 13.82 -1.44
N LEU A 330 -12.81 13.48 -2.23
CA LEU A 330 -12.81 13.69 -3.69
C LEU A 330 -13.32 15.08 -4.09
N THR A 331 -14.07 15.75 -3.23
CA THR A 331 -14.67 17.07 -3.50
C THR A 331 -13.63 18.18 -3.68
N GLU A 332 -12.57 18.16 -2.89
CA GLU A 332 -11.46 19.11 -3.01
C GLU A 332 -10.64 18.87 -4.27
N MET A 333 -10.53 17.62 -4.68
CA MET A 333 -9.78 17.18 -5.86
C MET A 333 -10.47 17.59 -7.15
N ILE A 334 -11.78 17.37 -7.26
CA ILE A 334 -12.59 17.77 -8.42
C ILE A 334 -12.48 19.29 -8.61
N SER A 335 -12.50 20.05 -7.52
CA SER A 335 -12.32 21.52 -7.56
C SER A 335 -10.95 21.94 -8.08
N ALA A 336 -9.89 21.27 -7.65
CA ALA A 336 -8.51 21.55 -8.10
C ALA A 336 -8.28 21.15 -9.56
N ALA A 337 -8.78 19.98 -10.00
CA ALA A 337 -8.69 19.51 -11.38
C ALA A 337 -9.46 20.42 -12.35
N VAL A 338 -10.68 20.86 -11.97
CA VAL A 338 -11.48 21.81 -12.75
C VAL A 338 -10.81 23.17 -12.86
N GLN A 339 -10.14 23.66 -11.81
CA GLN A 339 -9.38 24.90 -11.85
C GLN A 339 -8.15 24.79 -12.75
N HIS A 340 -7.44 23.67 -12.72
CA HIS A 340 -6.26 23.42 -13.57
C HIS A 340 -6.66 23.33 -15.05
N SER A 341 -7.74 22.61 -15.37
CA SER A 341 -8.28 22.51 -16.72
C SER A 341 -8.75 23.86 -17.28
N ARG A 342 -9.36 24.71 -16.44
CA ARG A 342 -9.75 26.07 -16.82
C ARG A 342 -8.54 26.99 -17.06
N ALA A 343 -7.49 26.86 -16.25
CA ALA A 343 -6.25 27.64 -16.44
C ALA A 343 -5.54 27.25 -17.74
N THR A 344 -5.55 25.97 -18.11
CA THR A 344 -4.92 25.48 -19.36
C THR A 344 -5.69 25.95 -20.60
N ILE A 345 -7.03 25.97 -20.55
CA ILE A 345 -7.88 26.45 -21.66
C ILE A 345 -7.69 27.98 -21.88
N THR A 346 -7.60 28.75 -20.78
CA THR A 346 -7.37 30.21 -20.89
C THR A 346 -6.00 30.57 -21.41
N THR A 347 -4.98 29.74 -21.20
CA THR A 347 -3.63 29.96 -21.81
C THR A 347 -3.57 29.56 -23.28
N ALA A 348 -4.35 28.57 -23.73
CA ALA A 348 -4.42 28.16 -25.13
C ALA A 348 -5.12 29.20 -26.03
N ASP A 349 -6.16 29.89 -25.54
CA ASP A 349 -6.87 30.93 -26.29
C ASP A 349 -6.12 32.25 -26.39
N ASN A 350 -5.13 32.51 -25.52
CA ASN A 350 -4.33 33.75 -25.54
C ASN A 350 -3.07 33.71 -26.42
N THR A 351 -2.75 32.62 -27.09
CA THR A 351 -1.55 32.49 -27.94
C THR A 351 -1.77 32.97 -29.38
N ASN A 352 -2.97 33.42 -29.76
CA ASN A 352 -3.29 33.82 -31.13
C ASN A 352 -3.49 35.33 -31.38
N SER A 353 -3.11 36.22 -30.49
CA SER A 353 -3.03 37.63 -30.77
C SER A 353 -2.07 38.32 -29.81
N LEU A 354 -0.90 38.73 -30.28
CA LEU A 354 -0.41 40.10 -30.19
C LEU A 354 1.11 40.20 -30.39
N SER A 355 1.41 41.06 -31.30
CA SER A 355 2.70 41.66 -31.63
C SER A 355 3.28 42.46 -30.47
N MET A 356 4.62 42.42 -30.34
CA MET A 356 5.58 43.42 -29.86
C MET A 356 5.04 44.66 -29.13
N GLU A 357 5.48 44.88 -27.91
CA GLU A 357 6.35 45.98 -27.49
C GLU A 357 6.45 46.07 -25.94
N ASP A 358 7.69 46.15 -25.48
CA ASP A 358 8.31 46.83 -24.34
C ASP A 358 7.57 46.97 -22.98
N THR A 359 8.20 46.53 -21.95
CA THR A 359 8.87 47.19 -20.82
C THR A 359 8.71 46.49 -19.49
N LEU A 360 9.84 46.17 -18.90
CA LEU A 360 10.32 46.26 -17.50
C LEU A 360 9.35 46.22 -16.31
N ASP A 361 9.76 45.36 -15.36
CA ASP A 361 9.60 45.45 -13.92
C ASP A 361 8.22 45.16 -13.32
N SER A 362 8.10 43.96 -12.75
CA SER A 362 7.73 43.80 -11.33
C SER A 362 7.88 42.34 -10.89
N ASN A 363 8.65 42.14 -9.83
CA ASN A 363 8.71 40.92 -9.02
C ASN A 363 7.32 40.62 -8.45
N GLU A 364 6.54 39.75 -9.08
CA GLU A 364 5.47 39.02 -8.42
C GLU A 364 5.95 37.60 -8.21
N ALA A 365 6.25 37.30 -6.95
CA ALA A 365 6.45 35.95 -6.48
C ALA A 365 5.15 35.17 -6.76
N THR A 366 5.17 34.35 -7.82
CA THR A 366 4.17 33.29 -8.00
C THR A 366 4.33 32.33 -6.86
N THR A 367 3.49 32.47 -5.84
CA THR A 367 3.30 31.43 -4.84
C THR A 367 2.66 30.25 -5.56
N GLU A 368 3.47 29.29 -5.96
CA GLU A 368 2.99 27.95 -6.28
C GLU A 368 2.18 27.44 -5.07
N PRO A 369 0.99 26.84 -5.28
CA PRO A 369 0.28 26.20 -4.20
C PRO A 369 1.15 25.01 -3.75
N THR A 370 1.84 25.18 -2.64
CA THR A 370 2.63 24.14 -1.99
C THR A 370 1.67 23.12 -1.40
N ASN A 371 1.15 22.21 -2.22
CA ASN A 371 0.70 20.91 -1.76
C ASN A 371 1.94 20.09 -1.45
N LEU A 372 2.66 20.49 -0.41
CA LEU A 372 3.73 19.69 0.15
C LEU A 372 3.11 18.39 0.68
N PRO A 373 3.77 17.23 0.42
CA PRO A 373 3.38 16.03 1.09
C PRO A 373 3.37 16.29 2.59
N TYR A 374 2.40 15.74 3.30
CA TYR A 374 2.15 15.97 4.73
C TYR A 374 3.38 15.74 5.63
N VAL A 375 4.32 14.95 5.16
CA VAL A 375 5.64 14.81 5.78
C VAL A 375 6.58 15.79 5.10
N ASN A 376 6.80 16.93 5.73
CA ASN A 376 7.92 17.82 5.36
C ASN A 376 9.23 17.10 5.69
N CYS A 377 9.81 16.45 4.67
CA CYS A 377 11.09 15.75 4.80
C CYS A 377 12.28 16.72 4.82
N ASP A 378 12.09 18.04 4.66
CA ASP A 378 13.19 19.01 4.62
C ASP A 378 13.91 19.05 5.97
N GLY A 379 13.19 18.96 7.09
CA GLY A 379 13.79 18.84 8.42
C GLY A 379 14.56 17.52 8.64
N PHE A 380 14.19 16.46 7.92
CA PHE A 380 14.87 15.16 8.00
C PHE A 380 16.15 15.16 7.16
N ASN A 381 16.16 15.88 6.03
CA ASN A 381 17.34 16.03 5.18
C ASN A 381 18.45 16.86 5.84
N ASP A 382 18.12 17.73 6.77
CA ASP A 382 19.07 18.58 7.50
C ASP A 382 19.57 17.93 8.81
N HIS A 383 18.99 16.78 9.23
CA HIS A 383 19.47 16.10 10.42
C HIS A 383 20.86 15.49 10.18
N PRO A 384 21.86 15.72 11.05
CA PRO A 384 23.22 15.27 10.84
C PRO A 384 23.35 13.76 10.59
N GLN A 385 22.55 12.92 11.25
CA GLN A 385 22.53 11.47 11.07
C GLN A 385 21.93 11.05 9.71
N ALA A 386 20.90 11.71 9.22
CA ALA A 386 20.33 11.42 7.91
C ALA A 386 21.33 11.75 6.78
N ARG A 387 22.10 12.83 6.96
CA ARG A 387 23.16 13.23 6.04
C ARG A 387 24.33 12.23 6.02
N GLU A 388 24.68 11.68 7.18
CA GLU A 388 25.74 10.68 7.33
C GLU A 388 25.32 9.33 6.69
N ILE A 389 24.08 8.89 6.93
CA ILE A 389 23.49 7.68 6.32
C ILE A 389 23.42 7.83 4.80
N ARG A 390 23.01 9.00 4.28
CA ARG A 390 22.95 9.26 2.84
C ARG A 390 24.35 9.20 2.19
N MET A 391 25.37 9.81 2.81
CA MET A 391 26.75 9.72 2.32
C MET A 391 27.31 8.29 2.35
N GLU A 392 26.89 7.49 3.33
CA GLU A 392 27.31 6.10 3.44
C GLU A 392 26.62 5.20 2.42
N LEU A 393 25.33 5.43 2.15
CA LEU A 393 24.58 4.78 1.07
C LEU A 393 25.14 5.13 -0.31
N GLU A 394 25.49 6.39 -0.57
CA GLU A 394 26.14 6.81 -1.82
C GLU A 394 27.53 6.14 -1.99
N ARG A 395 28.31 6.02 -0.93
CA ARG A 395 29.59 5.29 -0.94
C ARG A 395 29.42 3.80 -1.25
N LEU A 396 28.39 3.16 -0.65
CA LEU A 396 28.05 1.77 -0.90
C LEU A 396 27.58 1.56 -2.33
N PHE A 397 26.75 2.46 -2.86
CA PHE A 397 26.24 2.42 -4.24
C PHE A 397 27.41 2.53 -5.25
N ILE A 398 28.35 3.45 -5.04
CA ILE A 398 29.56 3.61 -5.86
C ILE A 398 30.43 2.35 -5.79
N LYS A 399 30.52 1.71 -4.62
CA LYS A 399 31.32 0.50 -4.42
C LYS A 399 30.72 -0.72 -5.13
N ILE A 400 29.39 -0.85 -5.11
CA ILE A 400 28.63 -1.89 -5.80
C ILE A 400 28.70 -1.69 -7.32
N SER A 401 28.50 -0.47 -7.81
CA SER A 401 28.61 -0.14 -9.22
C SER A 401 30.02 -0.43 -9.79
N LYS A 402 31.07 -0.09 -9.04
CA LYS A 402 32.44 -0.42 -9.43
C LYS A 402 32.72 -1.92 -9.42
N LYS A 403 32.06 -2.68 -8.54
CA LYS A 403 32.24 -4.15 -8.47
C LYS A 403 31.52 -4.86 -9.62
N ASN A 404 30.38 -4.31 -10.08
CA ASN A 404 29.65 -4.82 -11.24
C ASN A 404 30.40 -4.51 -12.55
N ILE A 405 30.96 -3.31 -12.70
CA ILE A 405 31.80 -2.96 -13.88
C ILE A 405 33.05 -3.85 -13.94
N ALA A 406 33.64 -4.22 -12.79
CA ALA A 406 34.80 -5.13 -12.75
C ALA A 406 34.42 -6.60 -13.04
N LYS A 407 33.15 -7.00 -12.88
CA LYS A 407 32.65 -8.33 -13.27
C LYS A 407 32.44 -8.43 -14.77
N ASP A 408 31.82 -7.40 -15.37
CA ASP A 408 31.55 -7.35 -16.82
C ASP A 408 32.85 -7.29 -17.64
N SER A 409 33.96 -6.79 -17.07
CA SER A 409 35.29 -6.78 -17.74
C SER A 409 36.06 -8.12 -17.66
N ILE A 410 35.59 -9.11 -16.91
CA ILE A 410 36.19 -10.44 -16.80
C ILE A 410 35.54 -11.46 -17.73
N GLU A 411 34.32 -11.19 -18.24
CA GLU A 411 33.63 -12.11 -19.16
C GLU A 411 33.93 -11.89 -20.66
N GLU A 412 34.78 -10.92 -21.03
CA GLU A 412 35.21 -10.67 -22.41
C GLU A 412 36.51 -11.35 -22.83
N GLU A 413 37.18 -12.15 -21.99
CA GLU A 413 38.31 -12.98 -22.45
C GLU A 413 37.77 -14.32 -22.96
N GLY A 414 37.74 -14.44 -24.30
CA GLY A 414 37.16 -15.50 -25.10
C GLY A 414 37.85 -16.86 -24.97
N PRO A 415 37.40 -17.88 -25.73
CA PRO A 415 37.62 -19.29 -25.47
C PRO A 415 39.05 -19.70 -25.81
N PHE A 416 39.72 -20.39 -24.88
CA PHE A 416 40.93 -21.16 -25.16
C PHE A 416 40.63 -22.25 -26.19
N SER A 417 41.25 -22.15 -27.35
CA SER A 417 41.39 -23.25 -28.30
C SER A 417 42.39 -24.26 -27.70
N ILE A 418 41.90 -25.47 -27.47
CA ILE A 418 42.77 -26.62 -27.22
C ILE A 418 42.92 -27.30 -28.59
N ASP A 419 44.09 -27.13 -29.17
CA ASP A 419 44.60 -28.04 -30.21
C ASP A 419 45.26 -29.25 -29.52
N LEU A 420 44.82 -30.43 -29.91
CA LEU A 420 45.32 -31.81 -29.79
C LEU A 420 46.42 -32.12 -28.77
#